data_9e9f9af47f504a37aa1546941dfed218
#
_entry.id   9e9f9af47f504a37aa1546941dfed218
#
_cell.length_a   1.000
_cell.length_b   1.000
_cell.length_c   1.000
_cell.angle_alpha   90.00
_cell.angle_beta   90.00
_cell.angle_gamma   90.00
#
_symmetry.space_group_name_H-M   'P 1'
#
loop_
_entity.id
_entity.type
_entity.pdbx_description
1 polymer ?
#
loop_
_entity_poly.entity_id
_entity_poly.type
_entity_poly.pdbx_seq_one_letter_code
_entity_poly.pdbx_strand_id
1 'polypeptide(L)'
;MATRTYFVGDLCYVLTRDEWDTVCLYDFDPEDNEGFLEPEKFSWTDYQAARPFEMMRTACGDGCYEGSDGKSYYVDSGSIGRIAVDCISDKEKLAETLEKGLGHLHEFDEEDSCGDDDGLLWFGELEIQTA
;
A
#
# COMPACT_ATOMS: atom_id res chain seq x y z
N MET A 1 -19.11 12.72 -3.19
CA MET A 1 -17.95 11.85 -3.33
C MET A 1 -17.30 11.70 -1.98
N ALA A 2 -17.05 10.47 -1.59
CA ALA A 2 -16.46 10.20 -0.30
C ALA A 2 -14.95 10.11 -0.44
N THR A 3 -14.22 10.90 0.33
CA THR A 3 -12.78 10.72 0.49
C THR A 3 -12.53 9.76 1.64
N ARG A 4 -11.39 9.11 1.60
CA ARG A 4 -10.98 8.15 2.61
C ARG A 4 -9.52 8.40 2.93
N THR A 5 -9.15 8.21 4.19
CA THR A 5 -7.76 8.40 4.62
C THR A 5 -6.99 7.10 4.41
N TYR A 6 -5.84 7.22 3.76
CA TYR A 6 -4.96 6.09 3.46
C TYR A 6 -3.58 6.34 4.06
N PHE A 7 -2.93 5.25 4.43
CA PHE A 7 -1.49 5.25 4.64
C PHE A 7 -0.84 4.95 3.28
N VAL A 8 0.16 5.75 2.92
CA VAL A 8 0.99 5.49 1.73
C VAL A 8 2.41 5.22 2.18
N GLY A 9 2.97 4.12 1.73
CA GLY A 9 4.32 3.72 2.06
C GLY A 9 4.50 2.22 1.86
N ASP A 10 5.56 1.67 2.43
CA ASP A 10 5.73 0.23 2.45
C ASP A 10 4.75 -0.38 3.45
N LEU A 11 3.82 -1.17 2.96
CA LEU A 11 2.75 -1.71 3.79
C LEU A 11 3.27 -2.68 4.86
N CYS A 12 4.48 -3.23 4.70
CA CYS A 12 5.05 -4.11 5.71
C CYS A 12 5.25 -3.43 7.06
N TYR A 13 5.34 -2.09 7.06
CA TYR A 13 5.51 -1.33 8.30
C TYR A 13 4.24 -1.22 9.13
N VAL A 14 3.08 -1.38 8.52
CA VAL A 14 1.80 -1.10 9.20
C VAL A 14 0.89 -2.33 9.31
N LEU A 15 1.21 -3.41 8.61
CA LEU A 15 0.41 -4.63 8.62
C LEU A 15 0.97 -5.63 9.63
N THR A 16 0.09 -6.45 10.20
CA THR A 16 0.53 -7.61 10.95
C THR A 16 1.17 -8.62 10.01
N ARG A 17 1.90 -9.59 10.55
CA ARG A 17 2.54 -10.60 9.73
C ARG A 17 1.55 -11.37 8.87
N ASP A 18 0.43 -11.76 9.46
CA ASP A 18 -0.59 -12.51 8.72
C ASP A 18 -1.20 -11.67 7.60
N GLU A 19 -1.48 -10.41 7.88
CA GLU A 19 -1.98 -9.47 6.88
C GLU A 19 -0.97 -9.26 5.76
N TRP A 20 0.30 -9.09 6.12
CA TRP A 20 1.37 -8.89 5.15
C TRP A 20 1.52 -10.12 4.24
N ASP A 21 1.49 -11.32 4.81
CA ASP A 21 1.58 -12.56 4.04
C ASP A 21 0.42 -12.66 3.04
N THR A 22 -0.78 -12.25 3.45
CA THR A 22 -1.96 -12.24 2.58
C THR A 22 -1.80 -11.24 1.44
N VAL A 23 -1.31 -10.04 1.73
CA VAL A 23 -1.05 -9.01 0.72
C VAL A 23 -0.03 -9.48 -0.29
N CYS A 24 1.05 -10.12 0.17
CA CYS A 24 2.09 -10.62 -0.72
C CYS A 24 1.56 -11.67 -1.70
N LEU A 25 0.71 -12.57 -1.23
CA LEU A 25 0.09 -13.56 -2.09
C LEU A 25 -0.78 -12.92 -3.17
N TYR A 26 -1.48 -11.85 -2.82
CA TYR A 26 -2.34 -11.15 -3.75
C TYR A 26 -1.53 -10.37 -4.79
N ASP A 27 -0.48 -9.66 -4.35
CA ASP A 27 0.22 -8.71 -5.19
C ASP A 27 1.17 -9.38 -6.19
N PHE A 28 1.80 -10.48 -5.79
CA PHE A 28 2.92 -11.04 -6.55
C PHE A 28 2.55 -11.47 -7.95
N ASP A 29 1.41 -12.02 -8.14
CA ASP A 29 0.95 -12.37 -9.48
C ASP A 29 -0.54 -12.66 -9.44
N PRO A 30 -1.38 -11.66 -9.68
CA PRO A 30 -2.83 -11.86 -9.65
C PRO A 30 -3.30 -12.95 -10.62
N GLU A 31 -2.63 -13.13 -11.75
CA GLU A 31 -3.00 -14.15 -12.71
C GLU A 31 -2.54 -15.54 -12.28
N ASP A 32 -1.29 -15.67 -11.85
CA ASP A 32 -0.76 -16.94 -11.37
C ASP A 32 -1.33 -17.34 -10.01
N ASN A 33 -1.75 -16.37 -9.23
CA ASN A 33 -2.36 -16.61 -7.94
C ASN A 33 -3.88 -16.74 -8.02
N GLU A 34 -4.42 -16.69 -9.22
CA GLU A 34 -5.85 -16.92 -9.42
C GLU A 34 -6.21 -18.31 -8.91
N GLY A 35 -7.13 -18.37 -7.97
CA GLY A 35 -7.48 -19.60 -7.30
C GLY A 35 -6.84 -19.79 -5.93
N PHE A 36 -5.75 -19.07 -5.65
CA PHE A 36 -5.22 -19.00 -4.29
C PHE A 36 -5.90 -17.91 -3.48
N LEU A 37 -6.42 -16.91 -4.15
CA LEU A 37 -7.05 -15.77 -3.53
C LEU A 37 -8.54 -15.97 -3.42
N GLU A 38 -8.91 -17.06 -2.80
CA GLU A 38 -10.32 -17.35 -2.53
C GLU A 38 -10.79 -16.41 -1.42
N PRO A 39 -11.90 -15.70 -1.63
CA PRO A 39 -12.39 -14.69 -0.68
C PRO A 39 -12.52 -15.18 0.75
N GLU A 40 -12.94 -16.42 0.92
CA GLU A 40 -13.12 -17.01 2.23
C GLU A 40 -11.82 -17.24 2.99
N LYS A 41 -10.67 -17.13 2.34
CA LYS A 41 -9.36 -17.28 2.97
C LYS A 41 -8.81 -15.98 3.50
N PHE A 42 -9.44 -14.86 3.14
CA PHE A 42 -9.02 -13.57 3.63
C PHE A 42 -9.75 -13.23 4.92
N SER A 43 -8.99 -12.87 5.92
CA SER A 43 -9.56 -12.36 7.16
C SER A 43 -9.99 -10.89 7.05
N TRP A 44 -9.60 -10.22 5.99
CA TRP A 44 -10.03 -8.84 5.73
C TRP A 44 -11.43 -8.84 5.15
N THR A 45 -12.36 -8.40 5.95
CA THR A 45 -13.77 -8.51 5.64
C THR A 45 -14.19 -7.73 4.42
N ASP A 46 -13.62 -6.58 4.18
CA ASP A 46 -14.05 -5.69 3.10
C ASP A 46 -13.17 -5.75 1.87
N TYR A 47 -12.29 -6.72 1.80
CA TYR A 47 -11.34 -6.84 0.72
C TYR A 47 -12.01 -6.76 -0.66
N GLN A 48 -13.03 -7.55 -0.87
CA GLN A 48 -13.68 -7.61 -2.18
C GLN A 48 -14.50 -6.37 -2.50
N ALA A 49 -15.14 -5.80 -1.51
CA ALA A 49 -16.05 -4.69 -1.74
C ALA A 49 -15.33 -3.38 -1.98
N ALA A 50 -14.19 -3.18 -1.32
CA ALA A 50 -13.54 -1.88 -1.28
C ALA A 50 -12.10 -1.87 -1.76
N ARG A 51 -11.53 -3.03 -2.07
CA ARG A 51 -10.11 -3.13 -2.40
C ARG A 51 -9.29 -2.21 -1.49
N PRO A 52 -9.15 -2.55 -0.21
CA PRO A 52 -8.63 -1.61 0.79
C PRO A 52 -7.17 -1.22 0.55
N PHE A 53 -6.48 -1.93 -0.32
CA PHE A 53 -5.10 -1.61 -0.62
C PHE A 53 -4.80 -1.73 -2.11
N GLU A 54 -3.78 -0.98 -2.52
CA GLU A 54 -3.11 -1.12 -3.81
C GLU A 54 -1.61 -1.16 -3.50
N MET A 55 -0.85 -1.97 -4.22
CA MET A 55 0.57 -2.12 -3.97
C MET A 55 1.32 -2.33 -5.27
N MET A 56 2.48 -1.67 -5.41
CA MET A 56 3.29 -1.74 -6.62
C MET A 56 4.76 -1.88 -6.26
N ARG A 57 5.50 -2.57 -7.11
CA ARG A 57 6.94 -2.73 -6.90
C ARG A 57 7.69 -1.47 -7.31
N THR A 58 8.73 -1.15 -6.54
CA THR A 58 9.66 -0.10 -6.92
C THR A 58 10.62 -0.63 -7.99
N ALA A 59 11.13 0.25 -8.84
CA ALA A 59 12.09 -0.15 -9.86
C ALA A 59 13.46 -0.52 -9.29
N CYS A 60 13.84 0.12 -8.17
CA CYS A 60 15.15 -0.07 -7.56
C CYS A 60 15.11 -0.86 -6.25
N GLY A 61 13.97 -1.45 -5.90
CA GLY A 61 13.84 -2.27 -4.70
C GLY A 61 13.80 -1.45 -3.43
N ASP A 62 14.52 -1.90 -2.42
CA ASP A 62 14.56 -1.23 -1.12
C ASP A 62 15.28 0.10 -1.20
N GLY A 63 14.90 1.03 -0.37
CA GLY A 63 15.55 2.34 -0.35
C GLY A 63 14.65 3.42 0.23
N CYS A 64 14.93 4.65 -0.19
CA CYS A 64 14.15 5.81 0.18
C CYS A 64 13.87 6.63 -1.07
N TYR A 65 12.61 6.92 -1.31
CA TYR A 65 12.19 7.62 -2.51
C TYR A 65 11.39 8.86 -2.14
N GLU A 66 11.56 9.91 -2.93
CA GLU A 66 10.87 11.17 -2.71
C GLU A 66 9.57 11.24 -3.51
N GLY A 67 8.50 11.64 -2.86
CA GLY A 67 7.21 11.84 -3.49
C GLY A 67 7.04 13.27 -4.02
N SER A 68 6.04 13.45 -4.87
CA SER A 68 5.67 14.77 -5.40
C SER A 68 5.16 15.71 -4.30
N ASP A 69 4.81 15.15 -3.14
CA ASP A 69 4.42 15.92 -1.95
C ASP A 69 5.62 16.45 -1.16
N GLY A 70 6.85 16.18 -1.61
CA GLY A 70 8.07 16.60 -0.92
C GLY A 70 8.44 15.73 0.26
N LYS A 71 7.76 14.62 0.48
CA LYS A 71 8.02 13.71 1.59
C LYS A 71 8.79 12.49 1.14
N SER A 72 9.49 11.87 2.08
CA SER A 72 10.27 10.66 1.82
C SER A 72 9.48 9.42 2.17
N TYR A 73 9.64 8.38 1.35
CA TYR A 73 8.96 7.09 1.52
C TYR A 73 10.02 6.00 1.58
N TYR A 74 10.08 5.30 2.70
CA TYR A 74 11.06 4.26 2.95
C TYR A 74 10.53 2.90 2.56
N VAL A 75 11.40 2.05 2.02
CA VAL A 75 11.01 0.78 1.43
C VAL A 75 11.93 -0.32 1.91
N ASP A 76 11.36 -1.35 2.51
CA ASP A 76 12.06 -2.56 2.95
C ASP A 76 11.59 -3.81 2.23
N SER A 77 10.41 -3.79 1.63
CA SER A 77 9.84 -4.95 0.94
C SER A 77 9.98 -4.88 -0.57
N GLY A 78 10.59 -3.82 -1.08
CA GLY A 78 10.65 -3.58 -2.52
C GLY A 78 9.34 -3.09 -3.12
N SER A 79 8.40 -2.65 -2.30
CA SER A 79 7.09 -2.19 -2.77
C SER A 79 6.59 -1.00 -1.98
N ILE A 80 5.76 -0.20 -2.61
CA ILE A 80 5.02 0.89 -1.97
C ILE A 80 3.55 0.71 -2.29
N GLY A 81 2.71 0.94 -1.30
CA GLY A 81 1.29 0.82 -1.49
C GLY A 81 0.51 1.88 -0.74
N ARG A 82 -0.80 1.87 -0.94
CA ARG A 82 -1.73 2.60 -0.08
C ARG A 82 -2.71 1.61 0.54
N ILE A 83 -3.07 1.85 1.77
CA ILE A 83 -4.11 1.07 2.44
C ILE A 83 -4.99 2.01 3.25
N ALA A 84 -6.30 1.79 3.18
CA ALA A 84 -7.23 2.56 3.98
C ALA A 84 -6.91 2.37 5.47
N VAL A 85 -6.80 3.47 6.20
CA VAL A 85 -6.41 3.45 7.60
C VAL A 85 -7.36 2.62 8.45
N ASP A 86 -8.65 2.65 8.15
CA ASP A 86 -9.65 1.87 8.88
C ASP A 86 -9.54 0.36 8.63
N CYS A 87 -8.73 -0.06 7.65
CA CYS A 87 -8.43 -1.46 7.40
C CYS A 87 -7.15 -1.94 8.09
N ILE A 88 -6.41 -1.04 8.72
CA ILE A 88 -5.21 -1.40 9.48
C ILE A 88 -5.63 -1.79 10.89
N SER A 89 -5.38 -3.04 11.26
CA SER A 89 -5.78 -3.56 12.57
C SER A 89 -4.86 -3.09 13.71
N ASP A 90 -3.55 -2.99 13.42
CA ASP A 90 -2.57 -2.60 14.43
C ASP A 90 -2.32 -1.09 14.38
N LYS A 91 -3.09 -0.36 15.18
CA LYS A 91 -3.02 1.10 15.21
C LYS A 91 -1.73 1.63 15.85
N GLU A 92 -1.14 0.86 16.76
CA GLU A 92 0.13 1.24 17.38
C GLU A 92 1.26 1.18 16.36
N LYS A 93 1.27 0.15 15.53
CA LYS A 93 2.25 -0.02 14.46
C LYS A 93 2.13 1.11 13.45
N LEU A 94 0.92 1.50 13.09
CA LEU A 94 0.67 2.65 12.23
C LEU A 94 1.24 3.92 12.86
N ALA A 95 0.93 4.19 14.12
CA ALA A 95 1.38 5.39 14.81
C ALA A 95 2.91 5.46 14.87
N GLU A 96 3.57 4.35 15.18
CA GLU A 96 5.03 4.30 15.20
C GLU A 96 5.64 4.56 13.83
N THR A 97 5.05 4.00 12.79
CA THR A 97 5.52 4.18 11.41
C THR A 97 5.43 5.65 11.00
N LEU A 98 4.31 6.30 11.33
CA LEU A 98 4.13 7.71 11.03
C LEU A 98 5.09 8.60 11.82
N GLU A 99 5.32 8.27 13.08
CA GLU A 99 6.26 9.01 13.93
C GLU A 99 7.68 8.93 13.39
N LYS A 100 8.08 7.77 12.88
CA LYS A 100 9.40 7.57 12.29
C LYS A 100 9.53 8.16 10.89
N GLY A 101 8.44 8.62 10.30
CA GLY A 101 8.47 9.21 8.96
C GLY A 101 8.71 8.20 7.85
N LEU A 102 8.38 6.94 8.06
CA LEU A 102 8.60 5.88 7.07
C LEU A 102 7.57 5.89 5.96
N GLY A 103 6.40 6.44 6.22
CA GLY A 103 5.33 6.63 5.27
C GLY A 103 4.41 7.73 5.78
N HIS A 104 3.36 8.04 5.03
CA HIS A 104 2.55 9.23 5.34
C HIS A 104 1.07 9.00 5.07
N LEU A 105 0.23 9.80 5.71
CA LEU A 105 -1.21 9.77 5.49
C LEU A 105 -1.60 10.69 4.35
N HIS A 106 -2.55 10.24 3.54
CA HIS A 106 -3.14 11.01 2.45
C HIS A 106 -4.63 10.74 2.38
N GLU A 107 -5.37 11.71 1.91
CA GLU A 107 -6.79 11.53 1.59
C GLU A 107 -6.94 11.34 0.08
N PHE A 108 -7.64 10.29 -0.29
CA PHE A 108 -7.95 10.00 -1.69
C PHE A 108 -9.45 9.80 -1.85
N ASP A 109 -9.93 10.12 -3.04
CA ASP A 109 -11.25 9.67 -3.49
C ASP A 109 -11.15 8.18 -3.79
N GLU A 110 -12.19 7.43 -3.48
CA GLU A 110 -12.23 5.98 -3.77
C GLU A 110 -12.02 5.67 -5.25
N GLU A 111 -12.30 6.62 -6.13
CA GLU A 111 -12.14 6.46 -7.56
C GLU A 111 -10.74 6.82 -8.06
N ASP A 112 -9.87 7.36 -7.21
CA ASP A 112 -8.51 7.71 -7.60
C ASP A 112 -7.76 6.47 -8.06
N SER A 113 -7.16 6.57 -9.25
CA SER A 113 -6.40 5.46 -9.82
C SER A 113 -5.02 5.36 -9.22
N CYS A 114 -4.47 4.16 -9.26
CA CYS A 114 -3.10 3.87 -8.87
C CYS A 114 -2.45 3.05 -9.97
N GLY A 115 -1.14 3.19 -10.13
CA GLY A 115 -0.42 2.41 -11.12
C GLY A 115 1.06 2.69 -11.10
N ASP A 116 1.77 2.06 -12.01
CA ASP A 116 3.20 2.28 -12.18
C ASP A 116 3.56 2.33 -13.67
N ASP A 117 4.60 3.09 -13.96
CA ASP A 117 5.15 3.21 -15.32
C ASP A 117 6.67 3.39 -15.20
N ASP A 118 7.42 2.32 -15.49
CA ASP A 118 8.89 2.32 -15.46
C ASP A 118 9.44 2.87 -14.12
N GLY A 119 8.82 2.50 -13.03
CA GLY A 119 9.27 2.91 -11.69
C GLY A 119 8.65 4.19 -11.17
N LEU A 120 7.88 4.91 -11.97
CA LEU A 120 7.08 6.01 -11.48
C LEU A 120 5.78 5.43 -10.94
N LEU A 121 5.59 5.50 -9.64
CA LEU A 121 4.38 5.03 -8.99
C LEU A 121 3.45 6.20 -8.76
N TRP A 122 2.14 5.99 -8.96
CA TRP A 122 1.17 7.03 -8.63
C TRP A 122 0.00 6.48 -7.84
N PHE A 123 -0.50 7.31 -6.94
CA PHE A 123 -1.69 7.09 -6.14
C PHE A 123 -2.51 8.36 -6.24
N GLY A 124 -3.53 8.36 -7.11
CA GLY A 124 -4.22 9.60 -7.45
C GLY A 124 -3.23 10.63 -8.02
N GLU A 125 -3.11 11.78 -7.37
CA GLU A 125 -2.18 12.83 -7.80
C GLU A 125 -0.78 12.71 -7.20
N LEU A 126 -0.62 11.85 -6.20
CA LEU A 126 0.68 11.61 -5.58
C LEU A 126 1.53 10.74 -6.50
N GLU A 127 2.73 11.22 -6.83
CA GLU A 127 3.69 10.47 -7.64
C GLU A 127 4.96 10.23 -6.84
N ILE A 128 5.52 9.02 -6.95
CA ILE A 128 6.76 8.66 -6.28
C ILE A 128 7.69 8.04 -7.34
N GLN A 129 8.81 8.70 -7.56
CA GLN A 129 9.79 8.22 -8.54
C GLN A 129 10.73 7.22 -7.89
N THR A 130 10.75 5.98 -8.41
CA THR A 130 11.57 4.90 -7.87
C THR A 130 12.62 4.37 -8.86
N ALA A 131 12.68 4.93 -10.05
CA ALA A 131 13.66 4.54 -11.06
C ALA A 131 14.88 5.46 -11.03
#